data_8b4215db00713fa04e3168877d8c6654
#
_entry.id   8b4215db00713fa04e3168877d8c6654
#
_cell.length_a   1.000
_cell.length_b   1.000
_cell.length_c   1.000
_cell.angle_alpha   90.00
_cell.angle_beta   90.00
_cell.angle_gamma   90.00
#
_symmetry.space_group_name_H-M   'P 1'
#
loop_
_entity.id
_entity.type
_entity.pdbx_description
1 polymer ?
#
loop_
_entity_poly.entity_id
_entity_poly.type
_entity_poly.pdbx_seq_one_letter_code
_entity_poly.pdbx_strand_id
1 'polypeptide(L)'
;MNKKEFTKLFKELQKIQLSLLYSTELSSDLYTNCNLNNTPYISMYLFVLNSNRNITRVYSYNLYSNDSIDKNKAIINEIKQKIKQLTTPLRGKKAERSDAPIK
;
A
#
# COMPACT_ATOMS: atom_id res chain seq x y z
N MET A 1 5.36 -12.83 15.92
CA MET A 1 4.56 -13.78 15.11
C MET A 1 5.47 -14.81 14.49
N ASN A 2 4.93 -15.97 14.13
CA ASN A 2 5.74 -17.05 13.59
C ASN A 2 5.91 -16.91 12.07
N LYS A 3 6.76 -17.79 11.51
CA LYS A 3 7.08 -17.76 10.08
C LYS A 3 5.84 -17.91 9.20
N LYS A 4 4.91 -18.80 9.61
CA LYS A 4 3.71 -19.07 8.85
C LYS A 4 2.82 -17.83 8.77
N GLU A 5 2.64 -17.14 9.89
CA GLU A 5 1.85 -15.92 9.95
C GLU A 5 2.48 -14.80 9.12
N PHE A 6 3.79 -14.67 9.22
CA PHE A 6 4.53 -13.65 8.48
C PHE A 6 4.42 -13.89 6.96
N THR A 7 4.54 -15.15 6.55
CA THR A 7 4.38 -15.53 5.13
C THR A 7 2.98 -15.20 4.62
N LYS A 8 1.95 -15.42 5.44
CA LYS A 8 0.57 -15.08 5.07
C LYS A 8 0.41 -13.58 4.83
N LEU A 9 1.02 -12.77 5.68
CA LEU A 9 0.96 -11.32 5.51
C LEU A 9 1.64 -10.88 4.21
N PHE A 10 2.79 -11.49 3.90
CA PHE A 10 3.48 -11.18 2.66
C PHE A 10 2.63 -11.53 1.44
N LYS A 11 1.98 -12.68 1.46
CA LYS A 11 1.09 -13.09 0.36
C LYS A 11 -0.09 -12.13 0.21
N GLU A 12 -0.59 -11.63 1.31
CA GLU A 12 -1.69 -10.66 1.27
C GLU A 12 -1.24 -9.37 0.60
N LEU A 13 -0.04 -8.90 0.92
CA LEU A 13 0.53 -7.71 0.28
C LEU A 13 0.83 -7.95 -1.20
N GLN A 14 1.24 -9.16 -1.57
CA GLN A 14 1.44 -9.51 -2.97
C GLN A 14 0.13 -9.41 -3.76
N LYS A 15 -0.98 -9.82 -3.18
CA LYS A 15 -2.29 -9.67 -3.82
C LYS A 15 -2.62 -8.21 -4.08
N ILE A 16 -2.32 -7.35 -3.11
CA ILE A 16 -2.52 -5.92 -3.27
C ILE A 16 -1.65 -5.40 -4.42
N GLN A 17 -0.37 -5.79 -4.43
CA GLN A 17 0.55 -5.38 -5.48
C GLN A 17 0.04 -5.79 -6.86
N LEU A 18 -0.43 -7.03 -6.99
CA LEU A 18 -0.95 -7.53 -8.25
C LEU A 18 -2.20 -6.74 -8.69
N SER A 19 -3.02 -6.30 -7.74
CA SER A 19 -4.21 -5.52 -8.07
C SER A 19 -3.86 -4.16 -8.66
N LEU A 20 -2.64 -3.68 -8.43
CA LEU A 20 -2.19 -2.39 -8.96
C LEU A 20 -1.39 -2.52 -10.26
N LEU A 21 -1.21 -3.75 -10.74
CA LEU A 21 -0.31 -4.01 -11.86
C LEU A 21 -0.66 -3.23 -13.12
N TYR A 22 -1.94 -3.04 -13.37
CA TYR A 22 -2.41 -2.32 -14.55
C TYR A 22 -2.94 -0.93 -14.23
N SER A 23 -2.70 -0.45 -13.02
CA SER A 23 -3.12 0.90 -12.65
C SER A 23 -2.27 1.92 -13.39
N THR A 24 -2.91 3.00 -13.83
CA THR A 24 -2.19 4.13 -14.42
C THR A 24 -1.86 5.19 -13.39
N GLU A 25 -2.44 5.09 -12.20
CA GLU A 25 -2.32 6.11 -11.16
C GLU A 25 -1.42 5.68 -10.01
N LEU A 26 -1.26 4.38 -9.82
CA LEU A 26 -0.51 3.84 -8.69
C LEU A 26 0.45 2.76 -9.15
N SER A 27 1.57 2.66 -8.46
CA SER A 27 2.50 1.57 -8.60
C SER A 27 2.98 1.17 -7.22
N SER A 28 3.65 0.04 -7.10
CA SER A 28 4.14 -0.42 -5.80
C SER A 28 5.40 -1.24 -5.94
N ASP A 29 6.19 -1.23 -4.87
CA ASP A 29 7.33 -2.15 -4.69
C ASP A 29 7.12 -2.89 -3.39
N LEU A 30 7.55 -4.14 -3.34
CA LEU A 30 7.38 -5.01 -2.19
C LEU A 30 8.66 -5.81 -1.99
N TYR A 31 9.23 -5.73 -0.79
CA TYR A 31 10.46 -6.43 -0.44
C TYR A 31 10.33 -7.15 0.88
N THR A 32 11.16 -8.20 1.03
CA THR A 32 11.44 -8.78 2.33
C THR A 32 12.93 -8.61 2.61
N ASN A 33 13.28 -8.39 3.88
CA ASN A 33 14.67 -8.22 4.28
C ASN A 33 14.81 -8.52 5.78
N CYS A 34 16.04 -8.44 6.28
CA CYS A 34 16.32 -8.52 7.71
C CYS A 34 17.07 -7.27 8.12
N ASN A 35 16.72 -6.73 9.30
CA ASN A 35 17.46 -5.61 9.84
C ASN A 35 18.76 -6.10 10.51
N LEU A 36 19.51 -5.17 11.08
CA LEU A 36 20.82 -5.49 11.70
C LEU A 36 20.70 -6.45 12.89
N ASN A 37 19.51 -6.59 13.46
CA ASN A 37 19.25 -7.52 14.58
C ASN A 37 18.68 -8.84 14.09
N ASN A 38 18.81 -9.13 12.80
CA ASN A 38 18.25 -10.34 12.16
C ASN A 38 16.74 -10.48 12.32
N THR A 39 16.03 -9.36 12.45
CA THR A 39 14.57 -9.37 12.49
C THR A 39 14.04 -9.24 11.07
N PRO A 40 13.34 -10.26 10.54
CA PRO A 40 12.74 -10.15 9.23
C PRO A 40 11.66 -9.07 9.20
N TYR A 41 11.56 -8.37 8.07
CA TYR A 41 10.50 -7.40 7.88
C TYR A 41 10.11 -7.34 6.40
N ILE A 42 8.90 -6.83 6.17
CA ILE A 42 8.37 -6.59 4.83
C ILE A 42 8.26 -5.09 4.65
N SER A 43 8.78 -4.58 3.54
CA SER A 43 8.60 -3.18 3.17
C SER A 43 7.71 -3.11 1.94
N MET A 44 6.72 -2.23 1.99
CA MET A 44 5.90 -1.93 0.83
C MET A 44 5.91 -0.44 0.56
N TYR A 45 6.17 -0.07 -0.68
CA TYR A 45 6.11 1.31 -1.15
C TYR A 45 4.95 1.47 -2.10
N LEU A 46 4.21 2.53 -1.91
CA LEU A 46 3.08 2.87 -2.77
C LEU A 46 3.43 4.19 -3.45
N PHE A 47 3.45 4.19 -4.77
CA PHE A 47 3.83 5.37 -5.57
C PHE A 47 2.61 5.93 -6.26
N VAL A 48 2.43 7.24 -6.15
CA VAL A 48 1.38 7.94 -6.89
C VAL A 48 2.01 8.51 -8.16
N LEU A 49 1.38 8.24 -9.29
CA LEU A 49 1.90 8.61 -10.60
C LEU A 49 1.04 9.70 -11.22
N ASN A 50 1.69 10.61 -11.96
CA ASN A 50 0.95 11.58 -12.77
C ASN A 50 0.69 11.03 -14.18
N SER A 51 0.11 11.85 -15.05
CA SER A 51 -0.25 11.42 -16.39
C SER A 51 0.95 11.02 -17.25
N ASN A 52 2.14 11.50 -16.90
CA ASN A 52 3.38 11.15 -17.60
C ASN A 52 4.09 9.96 -16.94
N ARG A 53 3.43 9.32 -15.97
CA ARG A 53 3.92 8.19 -15.22
C ARG A 53 5.15 8.51 -14.38
N ASN A 54 5.28 9.75 -13.96
CA ASN A 54 6.31 10.17 -13.03
C ASN A 54 5.77 10.07 -11.60
N ILE A 55 6.63 9.67 -10.67
CA ILE A 55 6.26 9.55 -9.27
C ILE A 55 6.10 10.94 -8.68
N THR A 56 4.92 11.23 -8.13
CA THR A 56 4.63 12.51 -7.48
C THR A 56 4.54 12.38 -5.97
N ARG A 57 4.36 11.17 -5.45
CA ARG A 57 4.24 10.94 -4.01
C ARG A 57 4.58 9.50 -3.68
N VAL A 58 5.17 9.28 -2.50
CA VAL A 58 5.55 7.95 -2.05
C VAL A 58 5.01 7.76 -0.63
N TYR A 59 4.38 6.60 -0.41
CA TYR A 59 3.99 6.15 0.93
C TYR A 59 4.75 4.87 1.22
N SER A 60 5.33 4.77 2.40
CA SER A 60 6.10 3.58 2.78
C SER A 60 5.51 2.94 4.03
N TYR A 61 5.53 1.62 4.06
CA TYR A 61 4.99 0.81 5.16
C TYR A 61 5.96 -0.31 5.48
N ASN A 62 6.17 -0.55 6.77
CA ASN A 62 7.04 -1.64 7.21
C ASN A 62 6.28 -2.54 8.18
N LEU A 63 6.36 -3.85 7.93
CA LEU A 63 5.76 -4.86 8.79
C LEU A 63 6.90 -5.70 9.36
N TYR A 64 7.06 -5.67 10.68
CA TYR A 64 8.16 -6.38 11.35
C TYR A 64 7.67 -7.68 11.95
N SER A 65 8.48 -8.74 11.80
CA SER A 65 8.11 -10.06 12.30
C SER A 65 8.02 -10.13 13.83
N ASN A 66 8.66 -9.21 14.53
CA ASN A 66 8.60 -9.15 15.99
C ASN A 66 7.45 -8.28 16.53
N ASP A 67 6.68 -7.67 15.65
CA ASP A 67 5.44 -6.99 16.06
C ASP A 67 4.31 -8.00 16.15
N SER A 68 3.21 -7.62 16.81
CA SER A 68 2.03 -8.48 16.90
C SER A 68 1.35 -8.60 15.52
N ILE A 69 0.63 -9.71 15.35
CA ILE A 69 -0.12 -9.91 14.12
C ILE A 69 -1.19 -8.83 13.96
N ASP A 70 -1.81 -8.41 15.06
CA ASP A 70 -2.84 -7.36 15.02
C ASP A 70 -2.28 -6.03 14.54
N LYS A 71 -1.08 -5.67 15.02
CA LYS A 71 -0.42 -4.44 14.57
C LYS A 71 -0.13 -4.48 13.08
N ASN A 72 0.37 -5.60 12.60
CA ASN A 72 0.70 -5.75 11.19
C ASN A 72 -0.55 -5.79 10.30
N LYS A 73 -1.63 -6.41 10.78
CA LYS A 73 -2.90 -6.39 10.05
C LYS A 73 -3.47 -4.99 9.97
N ALA A 74 -3.29 -4.19 11.03
CA ALA A 74 -3.73 -2.79 10.99
C ALA A 74 -2.98 -2.00 9.92
N ILE A 75 -1.69 -2.28 9.73
CA ILE A 75 -0.90 -1.64 8.68
C ILE A 75 -1.42 -2.04 7.30
N ILE A 76 -1.74 -3.33 7.10
CA ILE A 76 -2.30 -3.79 5.83
C ILE A 76 -3.64 -3.09 5.54
N ASN A 77 -4.49 -2.95 6.55
CA ASN A 77 -5.75 -2.23 6.39
C ASN A 77 -5.51 -0.76 6.04
N GLU A 78 -4.50 -0.16 6.63
CA GLU A 78 -4.12 1.21 6.32
C GLU A 78 -3.71 1.35 4.85
N ILE A 79 -2.94 0.39 4.34
CA ILE A 79 -2.54 0.35 2.93
C ILE A 79 -3.78 0.27 2.04
N LYS A 80 -4.70 -0.63 2.35
CA LYS A 80 -5.94 -0.79 1.58
C LYS A 80 -6.77 0.49 1.57
N GLN A 81 -6.88 1.15 2.72
CA GLN A 81 -7.62 2.41 2.81
C GLN A 81 -6.93 3.52 2.03
N LYS A 82 -5.59 3.56 2.06
CA LYS A 82 -4.84 4.56 1.30
C LYS A 82 -5.07 4.39 -0.19
N ILE A 83 -5.02 3.15 -0.69
CA ILE A 83 -5.28 2.87 -2.11
C ILE A 83 -6.69 3.33 -2.47
N LYS A 84 -7.66 3.02 -1.62
CA LYS A 84 -9.04 3.42 -1.85
C LYS A 84 -9.17 4.94 -1.92
N GLN A 85 -8.53 5.66 -0.99
CA GLN A 85 -8.54 7.12 -0.98
C GLN A 85 -7.95 7.70 -2.27
N LEU A 86 -6.86 7.11 -2.74
CA LEU A 86 -6.13 7.64 -3.89
C LEU A 86 -6.84 7.37 -5.21
N THR A 87 -7.69 6.35 -5.26
CA THR A 87 -8.35 5.96 -6.51
C THR A 87 -9.81 6.34 -6.59
N THR A 88 -10.48 6.50 -5.45
CA THR A 88 -11.92 6.75 -5.42
C THR A 88 -12.32 8.18 -5.73
N PRO A 89 -11.61 9.21 -5.26
CA PRO A 89 -12.10 10.60 -5.37
C PRO A 89 -12.27 11.10 -6.77
N LEU A 90 -11.73 10.45 -7.71
CA LEU A 90 -11.80 10.95 -9.07
C LEU A 90 -13.16 10.79 -9.71
N ARG A 91 -14.12 10.34 -8.90
CA ARG A 91 -15.46 10.26 -9.41
C ARG A 91 -16.31 11.28 -8.80
N GLY A 92 -16.60 11.77 -8.51
CA GLY A 92 -17.23 12.44 -7.87
C GLY A 92 -17.71 13.06 -7.40
N LYS A 93 -17.51 12.75 -7.45
CA LYS A 93 -17.62 13.38 -6.94
C LYS A 93 -17.73 13.82 -7.02
N LYS A 94 -17.95 13.61 -7.45
CA LYS A 94 -17.87 14.19 -7.28
C LYS A 94 -17.75 14.68 -7.15
N ALA A 95 -17.96 14.48 -7.80
CA ALA A 95 -17.71 15.22 -7.36
C ALA A 95 -17.77 15.70 -7.13
N GLU A 96 -18.16 15.58 -7.67
CA GLU A 96 -18.08 16.41 -7.10
C GLU A 96 -17.87 16.86 -6.94
N ARG A 97 -18.22 16.80 -7.46
CA ARG A 97 -17.90 17.68 -7.08
C ARG A 97 -17.55 18.03 -6.90
N SER A 98 -17.80 17.86 -7.56
CA SER A 98 -17.30 18.56 -7.17
C SER A 98 -17.01 18.88 -7.06
N ASP A 99 -17.52 18.91 -7.90
CA ASP A 99 -17.08 19.63 -7.56
C ASP A 99 -16.84 20.02 -7.50
N ALA A 100 -17.05 19.61 -7.81
CA ALA A 100 -16.71 20.29 -7.50
C ALA A 100 -16.47 20.67 -7.60
N PRO A 101 -16.62 20.60 -8.08
CA PRO A 101 -16.19 21.21 -7.94
C PRO A 101 -16.00 21.47 -8.06
N ILE A 102 -16.33 21.41 -8.79
CA ILE A 102 -16.10 21.92 -8.69
C ILE A 102 -16.08 22.08 -8.63
N LYS A 103 -16.24 21.72 -9.01
CA LYS A 103 -16.23 22.16 -8.81
C LYS A 103 -16.17 22.35 -8.53
#